data_fe5f78f734e43d3ffee5faf50b931fd8
#
_entry.id   fe5f78f734e43d3ffee5faf50b931fd8
#
_cell.length_a   1.000
_cell.length_b   1.000
_cell.length_c   1.000
_cell.angle_alpha   90.00
_cell.angle_beta   90.00
_cell.angle_gamma   90.00
#
_symmetry.space_group_name_H-M   'P 1'
#
loop_
_entity.id
_entity.type
_entity.pdbx_description
1 polymer ?
#
loop_
_entity_poly.entity_id
_entity_poly.type
_entity_poly.pdbx_seq_one_letter_code
_entity_poly.pdbx_strand_id
1 'polypeptide(L)'
;MATTTSITTTYAGEFAGKYVSAALLSADTIEGGGITIKPNVKYKEVLKTMNLDAITKDATCDFSDTSTLTLAEKVLTPKELQVNLELCKSDFVSDWEAISMGYSAFDELPANFADYLIGYVAAKVAAKNETNIWAGADANEGEFDGFTALLAADASVVDVVGTTITAANVIDELGKVVDAIPAALYGKEDLYIYCSQHIARAYVRALGGFGANGLGGSGVASNGTTWYNGGDLAFDGVKLFVASGMPTNDMVAAQKSNLFFGTGLLSDHQEVKLLDMADLDGSQNVRVIMRFTAGVQIGIGADIVYYT
;
A
#
# COMPACT_ATOMS: atom_id res chain seq x y z
N MET A 1 33.11 42.32 -5.16
CA MET A 1 33.29 40.99 -5.79
C MET A 1 32.08 40.17 -5.34
N ALA A 2 31.16 39.96 -6.24
CA ALA A 2 30.00 39.10 -5.94
C ALA A 2 30.47 37.64 -5.96
N THR A 3 30.40 36.98 -4.85
CA THR A 3 30.64 35.54 -4.77
C THR A 3 29.43 34.85 -5.37
N THR A 4 29.57 34.33 -6.58
CA THR A 4 28.53 33.54 -7.20
C THR A 4 28.60 32.14 -6.58
N THR A 5 27.76 31.87 -5.60
CA THR A 5 27.60 30.53 -5.08
C THR A 5 26.54 29.85 -5.94
N SER A 6 27.00 29.01 -6.86
CA SER A 6 26.14 28.18 -7.67
C SER A 6 25.77 26.94 -6.84
N ILE A 7 24.63 27.00 -6.13
CA ILE A 7 24.05 25.79 -5.54
C ILE A 7 23.29 25.09 -6.67
N THR A 8 23.94 24.18 -7.32
CA THR A 8 23.27 23.19 -8.17
C THR A 8 23.02 21.92 -7.34
N THR A 9 22.22 22.03 -6.30
CA THR A 9 21.61 20.84 -5.69
C THR A 9 20.38 20.46 -6.52
N THR A 10 20.61 20.18 -7.79
CA THR A 10 19.60 19.50 -8.59
C THR A 10 19.88 18.01 -8.39
N TYR A 11 19.19 17.40 -7.45
CA TYR A 11 19.15 15.94 -7.33
C TYR A 11 18.28 15.41 -8.47
N ALA A 12 18.80 15.45 -9.68
CA ALA A 12 18.19 14.82 -10.84
C ALA A 12 18.96 13.53 -11.13
N GLY A 13 18.27 12.46 -11.44
CA GLY A 13 18.86 11.21 -11.87
C GLY A 13 18.87 10.11 -10.81
N GLU A 14 19.98 9.41 -10.64
CA GLU A 14 20.08 8.16 -9.89
C GLU A 14 19.69 8.26 -8.41
N PHE A 15 19.99 9.39 -7.76
CA PHE A 15 19.59 9.63 -6.36
C PHE A 15 18.08 9.93 -6.23
N ALA A 16 17.51 10.71 -7.12
CA ALA A 16 16.08 11.01 -7.09
C ALA A 16 15.24 9.74 -7.28
N GLY A 17 15.61 8.90 -8.24
CA GLY A 17 14.96 7.61 -8.45
C GLY A 17 15.03 6.69 -7.23
N LYS A 18 16.14 6.71 -6.51
CA LYS A 18 16.32 5.93 -5.28
C LYS A 18 15.40 6.40 -4.14
N TYR A 19 15.26 7.70 -3.92
CA TYR A 19 14.40 8.24 -2.86
C TYR A 19 12.91 8.02 -3.16
N VAL A 20 12.48 8.23 -4.39
CA VAL A 20 11.09 7.99 -4.78
C VAL A 20 10.76 6.50 -4.73
N SER A 21 11.64 5.65 -5.21
CA SER A 21 11.50 4.20 -5.12
C SER A 21 11.42 3.75 -3.66
N ALA A 22 12.26 4.29 -2.77
CA ALA A 22 12.20 4.02 -1.35
C ALA A 22 10.88 4.47 -0.71
N ALA A 23 10.35 5.63 -1.11
CA ALA A 23 9.07 6.15 -0.60
C ALA A 23 7.89 5.25 -0.96
N LEU A 24 7.89 4.66 -2.14
CA LEU A 24 6.84 3.71 -2.55
C LEU A 24 7.08 2.31 -1.97
N LEU A 25 8.32 1.88 -1.90
CA LEU A 25 8.68 0.55 -1.40
C LEU A 25 8.58 0.43 0.12
N SER A 26 8.64 1.55 0.86
CA SER A 26 8.47 1.54 2.31
C SER A 26 7.02 1.51 2.77
N ALA A 27 6.06 1.50 1.85
CA ALA A 27 4.67 1.20 2.19
C ALA A 27 4.54 -0.27 2.59
N ASP A 28 3.92 -0.56 3.74
CA ASP A 28 3.85 -1.90 4.33
C ASP A 28 3.33 -2.96 3.34
N THR A 29 2.31 -2.62 2.55
CA THR A 29 1.71 -3.51 1.55
C THR A 29 2.67 -3.85 0.40
N ILE A 30 3.47 -2.88 -0.04
CA ILE A 30 4.43 -3.05 -1.14
C ILE A 30 5.69 -3.74 -0.63
N GLU A 31 6.26 -3.27 0.48
CA GLU A 31 7.49 -3.79 1.07
C GLU A 31 7.33 -5.23 1.57
N GLY A 32 6.21 -5.51 2.23
CA GLY A 32 5.86 -6.86 2.66
C GLY A 32 5.49 -7.81 1.51
N GLY A 33 5.47 -7.30 0.27
CA GLY A 33 5.17 -8.09 -0.90
C GLY A 33 3.75 -8.65 -0.92
N GLY A 34 2.79 -7.95 -0.33
CA GLY A 34 1.40 -8.38 -0.24
C GLY A 34 0.62 -8.28 -1.56
N ILE A 35 1.11 -7.53 -2.53
CA ILE A 35 0.44 -7.30 -3.82
C ILE A 35 1.41 -7.50 -4.98
N THR A 36 0.88 -7.64 -6.21
CA THR A 36 1.67 -7.74 -7.41
C THR A 36 1.96 -6.36 -7.99
N ILE A 37 3.23 -6.01 -8.08
CA ILE A 37 3.66 -4.71 -8.63
C ILE A 37 3.81 -4.84 -10.15
N LYS A 38 3.18 -3.92 -10.88
CA LYS A 38 3.31 -3.71 -12.32
C LYS A 38 4.15 -2.45 -12.56
N PRO A 39 5.45 -2.61 -12.84
CA PRO A 39 6.30 -1.48 -13.19
C PRO A 39 6.05 -1.01 -14.62
N ASN A 40 6.45 0.22 -14.93
CA ASN A 40 6.46 0.80 -16.27
C ASN A 40 5.08 1.01 -16.92
N VAL A 41 4.05 1.17 -16.10
CA VAL A 41 2.72 1.52 -16.62
C VAL A 41 2.66 3.02 -16.90
N LYS A 42 2.92 3.41 -18.15
CA LYS A 42 2.98 4.83 -18.56
C LYS A 42 1.62 5.49 -18.66
N TYR A 43 0.61 4.77 -19.13
CA TYR A 43 -0.73 5.33 -19.34
C TYR A 43 -1.81 4.37 -18.85
N LYS A 44 -1.93 3.21 -19.48
CA LYS A 44 -2.92 2.18 -19.13
C LYS A 44 -2.34 0.80 -19.41
N GLU A 45 -2.62 -0.14 -18.52
CA GLU A 45 -2.32 -1.55 -18.73
C GLU A 45 -3.63 -2.35 -18.70
N VAL A 46 -3.82 -3.20 -19.71
CA VAL A 46 -5.01 -4.05 -19.79
C VAL A 46 -4.71 -5.40 -19.14
N LEU A 47 -5.43 -5.69 -18.08
CA LEU A 47 -5.42 -6.98 -17.40
C LEU A 47 -6.49 -7.86 -18.08
N LYS A 48 -6.06 -8.88 -18.81
CA LYS A 48 -6.98 -9.80 -19.49
C LYS A 48 -7.32 -10.94 -18.56
N THR A 49 -8.60 -11.19 -18.40
CA THR A 49 -9.14 -12.35 -17.67
C THR A 49 -9.85 -13.28 -18.64
N MET A 50 -9.77 -14.56 -18.36
CA MET A 50 -10.36 -15.61 -19.18
C MET A 50 -11.17 -16.53 -18.28
N ASN A 51 -12.42 -16.76 -18.64
CA ASN A 51 -13.30 -17.68 -17.94
C ASN A 51 -13.85 -18.72 -18.92
N LEU A 52 -13.90 -19.96 -18.47
CA LEU A 52 -14.48 -21.10 -19.19
C LEU A 52 -15.55 -21.72 -18.30
N ASP A 53 -16.73 -21.90 -18.88
CA ASP A 53 -17.80 -22.66 -18.25
C ASP A 53 -17.50 -24.17 -18.26
N ALA A 54 -18.47 -25.00 -17.93
CA ALA A 54 -18.33 -26.46 -17.90
C ALA A 54 -17.70 -27.00 -19.22
N ILE A 55 -16.55 -27.69 -19.08
CA ILE A 55 -15.76 -28.14 -20.24
C ILE A 55 -16.14 -29.54 -20.68
N THR A 56 -16.71 -30.33 -19.78
CA THR A 56 -17.00 -31.74 -20.04
C THR A 56 -18.48 -31.99 -20.33
N LYS A 57 -18.77 -32.83 -21.29
CA LYS A 57 -20.10 -33.41 -21.56
C LYS A 57 -20.00 -34.87 -21.86
N ASP A 58 -21.13 -35.56 -21.92
CA ASP A 58 -21.18 -36.95 -22.36
C ASP A 58 -20.74 -37.08 -23.82
N ALA A 59 -20.03 -38.17 -24.13
CA ALA A 59 -19.53 -38.40 -25.46
C ALA A 59 -20.69 -38.65 -26.45
N THR A 60 -20.67 -37.93 -27.56
CA THR A 60 -21.60 -38.12 -28.70
C THR A 60 -20.83 -38.37 -29.97
N CYS A 61 -21.48 -38.98 -30.98
CA CYS A 61 -20.82 -39.21 -32.25
C CYS A 61 -20.56 -37.91 -33.03
N ASP A 62 -21.37 -36.91 -32.83
CA ASP A 62 -21.28 -35.64 -33.53
C ASP A 62 -20.50 -34.61 -32.70
N PHE A 63 -19.75 -33.74 -33.39
CA PHE A 63 -19.12 -32.59 -32.78
C PHE A 63 -20.18 -31.54 -32.41
N SER A 64 -20.19 -31.14 -31.14
CA SER A 64 -20.93 -29.98 -30.67
C SER A 64 -20.13 -29.28 -29.59
N ASP A 65 -20.23 -27.98 -29.52
CA ASP A 65 -19.52 -27.17 -28.54
C ASP A 65 -19.92 -27.58 -27.12
N THR A 66 -18.94 -27.58 -26.24
CA THR A 66 -19.13 -27.97 -24.84
C THR A 66 -19.18 -26.75 -23.92
N SER A 67 -18.42 -25.71 -24.23
CA SER A 67 -18.34 -24.52 -23.40
C SER A 67 -18.04 -23.24 -24.20
N THR A 68 -18.34 -22.12 -23.64
CA THR A 68 -18.04 -20.79 -24.20
C THR A 68 -16.85 -20.19 -23.47
N LEU A 69 -15.82 -19.79 -24.22
CA LEU A 69 -14.70 -19.04 -23.69
C LEU A 69 -15.08 -17.56 -23.63
N THR A 70 -15.15 -17.01 -22.43
CA THR A 70 -15.40 -15.59 -22.20
C THR A 70 -14.09 -14.89 -21.89
N LEU A 71 -13.75 -13.88 -22.68
CA LEU A 71 -12.61 -13.00 -22.45
C LEU A 71 -13.14 -11.68 -21.89
N ALA A 72 -12.63 -11.28 -20.75
CA ALA A 72 -12.91 -9.99 -20.13
C ALA A 72 -11.61 -9.21 -19.88
N GLU A 73 -11.74 -7.92 -19.73
CA GLU A 73 -10.59 -7.04 -19.45
C GLU A 73 -10.90 -6.09 -18.30
N LYS A 74 -9.88 -5.80 -17.51
CA LYS A 74 -9.86 -4.70 -16.55
C LYS A 74 -8.69 -3.80 -16.87
N VAL A 75 -8.86 -2.51 -16.72
CA VAL A 75 -7.85 -1.53 -17.10
C VAL A 75 -7.24 -0.93 -15.84
N LEU A 76 -5.94 -1.14 -15.67
CA LEU A 76 -5.14 -0.46 -14.66
C LEU A 76 -4.73 0.91 -15.20
N THR A 77 -5.20 1.96 -14.57
CA THR A 77 -4.93 3.35 -14.97
C THR A 77 -4.26 4.08 -13.81
N PRO A 78 -2.92 4.18 -13.79
CA PRO A 78 -2.23 4.97 -12.77
C PRO A 78 -2.57 6.45 -12.90
N LYS A 79 -2.75 7.13 -11.75
CA LYS A 79 -2.95 8.57 -11.65
C LYS A 79 -1.60 9.24 -11.39
N GLU A 80 -1.34 10.36 -12.06
CA GLU A 80 -0.17 11.19 -11.78
C GLU A 80 -0.40 12.01 -10.52
N LEU A 81 0.50 11.90 -9.57
CA LEU A 81 0.49 12.59 -8.29
C LEU A 81 1.72 13.48 -8.16
N GLN A 82 1.58 14.60 -7.46
CA GLN A 82 2.68 15.52 -7.23
C GLN A 82 2.73 15.97 -5.77
N VAL A 83 3.93 16.23 -5.32
CA VAL A 83 4.21 16.88 -4.03
C VAL A 83 4.92 18.20 -4.32
N ASN A 84 4.31 19.30 -3.91
CA ASN A 84 4.88 20.64 -4.00
C ASN A 84 4.94 21.19 -2.57
N LEU A 85 6.13 21.30 -2.02
CA LEU A 85 6.36 21.83 -0.70
C LEU A 85 7.26 23.06 -0.80
N GLU A 86 6.91 24.13 -0.10
CA GLU A 86 7.73 25.33 0.02
C GLU A 86 8.03 25.58 1.51
N LEU A 87 9.29 25.79 1.81
CA LEU A 87 9.80 25.99 3.16
C LEU A 87 10.66 27.23 3.20
N CYS A 88 10.55 28.02 4.26
CA CYS A 88 11.40 29.15 4.48
C CYS A 88 12.67 28.74 5.25
N LYS A 89 13.86 29.05 4.73
CA LYS A 89 15.14 28.72 5.40
C LYS A 89 15.23 29.31 6.79
N SER A 90 14.75 30.55 6.98
CA SER A 90 14.84 31.25 8.26
C SER A 90 14.15 30.53 9.41
N ASP A 91 13.12 29.73 9.12
CA ASP A 91 12.37 29.01 10.15
C ASP A 91 13.15 27.81 10.72
N PHE A 92 14.12 27.32 9.95
CA PHE A 92 14.93 26.15 10.31
C PHE A 92 16.35 26.48 10.76
N VAL A 93 16.82 27.68 10.45
CA VAL A 93 18.18 28.12 10.80
C VAL A 93 18.38 28.07 12.31
N SER A 94 17.41 28.52 13.12
CA SER A 94 17.53 28.54 14.55
C SER A 94 17.65 27.15 15.20
N ASP A 95 16.94 26.17 14.66
CA ASP A 95 16.96 24.81 15.19
C ASP A 95 18.22 24.05 14.72
N TRP A 96 18.68 24.33 13.51
CA TRP A 96 19.84 23.67 12.90
C TRP A 96 21.17 24.28 13.38
N GLU A 97 21.20 25.58 13.61
CA GLU A 97 22.35 26.27 14.22
C GLU A 97 22.62 25.81 15.67
N ALA A 98 21.59 25.43 16.41
CA ALA A 98 21.75 24.87 17.75
C ALA A 98 22.51 23.53 17.75
N ILE A 99 22.49 22.81 16.62
CA ILE A 99 23.18 21.53 16.46
C ILE A 99 24.57 21.69 15.81
N SER A 100 24.74 22.72 14.96
CA SER A 100 25.98 22.98 14.23
C SER A 100 26.50 24.38 14.54
N MET A 101 27.21 24.54 15.64
CA MET A 101 27.82 25.81 16.00
C MET A 101 28.78 26.28 14.89
N GLY A 102 28.41 27.34 14.17
CA GLY A 102 29.28 27.99 13.20
C GLY A 102 28.70 28.30 11.84
N TYR A 103 27.42 28.03 11.59
CA TYR A 103 26.78 28.38 10.30
C TYR A 103 26.36 29.86 10.30
N SER A 104 26.75 30.56 9.23
CA SER A 104 26.23 31.89 8.93
C SER A 104 24.89 31.78 8.20
N ALA A 105 23.99 32.76 8.40
CA ALA A 105 22.71 32.86 7.67
C ALA A 105 22.88 32.96 6.13
N PHE A 106 24.10 33.14 5.65
CA PHE A 106 24.48 33.25 4.23
C PHE A 106 25.14 31.98 3.71
N ASP A 107 25.32 30.95 4.54
CA ASP A 107 25.89 29.69 4.09
C ASP A 107 24.85 28.83 3.37
N GLU A 108 25.34 27.98 2.47
CA GLU A 108 24.54 27.00 1.75
C GLU A 108 23.84 26.03 2.72
N LEU A 109 22.66 25.57 2.35
CA LEU A 109 21.97 24.51 3.08
C LEU A 109 22.91 23.32 3.27
N PRO A 110 23.12 22.84 4.51
CA PRO A 110 23.93 21.65 4.72
C PRO A 110 23.35 20.47 3.93
N ALA A 111 24.21 19.69 3.29
CA ALA A 111 23.78 18.48 2.58
C ALA A 111 22.91 17.56 3.47
N ASN A 112 23.24 17.49 4.75
CA ASN A 112 22.47 16.73 5.74
C ASN A 112 21.02 17.22 5.92
N PHE A 113 20.75 18.53 5.76
CA PHE A 113 19.39 19.07 5.84
C PHE A 113 18.57 18.69 4.62
N ALA A 114 19.17 18.75 3.43
CA ALA A 114 18.51 18.34 2.20
C ALA A 114 18.14 16.83 2.25
N ASP A 115 19.06 16.01 2.72
CA ASP A 115 18.83 14.56 2.87
C ASP A 115 17.75 14.26 3.91
N TYR A 116 17.77 14.97 5.04
CA TYR A 116 16.73 14.85 6.07
C TYR A 116 15.35 15.24 5.54
N LEU A 117 15.25 16.37 4.84
CA LEU A 117 14.00 16.86 4.28
C LEU A 117 13.43 15.89 3.23
N ILE A 118 14.28 15.41 2.32
CA ILE A 118 13.90 14.42 1.32
C ILE A 118 13.42 13.12 2.00
N GLY A 119 14.16 12.64 3.00
CA GLY A 119 13.79 11.45 3.76
C GLY A 119 12.44 11.61 4.48
N TYR A 120 12.20 12.77 5.10
CA TYR A 120 10.93 13.06 5.76
C TYR A 120 9.75 13.12 4.78
N VAL A 121 9.92 13.81 3.64
CA VAL A 121 8.90 13.87 2.59
C VAL A 121 8.63 12.47 2.03
N ALA A 122 9.67 11.70 1.77
CA ALA A 122 9.55 10.32 1.28
C ALA A 122 8.73 9.44 2.24
N ALA A 123 9.01 9.53 3.54
CA ALA A 123 8.24 8.77 4.56
C ALA A 123 6.76 9.19 4.60
N LYS A 124 6.46 10.49 4.46
CA LYS A 124 5.08 10.98 4.41
C LYS A 124 4.35 10.54 3.14
N VAL A 125 5.02 10.54 2.00
CA VAL A 125 4.48 10.04 0.74
C VAL A 125 4.22 8.53 0.83
N ALA A 126 5.13 7.76 1.41
CA ALA A 126 4.94 6.33 1.62
C ALA A 126 3.71 6.03 2.48
N ALA A 127 3.54 6.72 3.61
CA ALA A 127 2.38 6.56 4.48
C ALA A 127 1.06 6.95 3.76
N LYS A 128 1.07 8.02 2.96
CA LYS A 128 -0.10 8.44 2.19
C LYS A 128 -0.43 7.43 1.08
N ASN A 129 0.58 6.91 0.39
CA ASN A 129 0.40 5.89 -0.64
C ASN A 129 -0.17 4.60 -0.06
N GLU A 130 0.31 4.16 1.11
CA GLU A 130 -0.24 3.00 1.80
C GLU A 130 -1.75 3.18 2.10
N THR A 131 -2.13 4.37 2.57
CA THR A 131 -3.55 4.69 2.77
C THR A 131 -4.33 4.72 1.46
N ASN A 132 -3.77 5.30 0.39
CA ASN A 132 -4.41 5.39 -0.92
C ASN A 132 -4.60 4.01 -1.56
N ILE A 133 -3.65 3.10 -1.40
CA ILE A 133 -3.74 1.72 -1.92
C ILE A 133 -5.00 1.03 -1.40
N TRP A 134 -5.32 1.22 -0.13
CA TRP A 134 -6.47 0.56 0.48
C TRP A 134 -7.73 1.42 0.49
N ALA A 135 -7.66 2.63 1.01
CA ALA A 135 -8.81 3.48 1.33
C ALA A 135 -8.88 4.77 0.48
N GLY A 136 -8.05 4.91 -0.55
CA GLY A 136 -8.09 6.08 -1.42
C GLY A 136 -9.37 6.20 -2.22
N ALA A 137 -9.74 7.44 -2.56
CA ALA A 137 -10.88 7.75 -3.43
C ALA A 137 -10.47 8.80 -4.46
N ASP A 138 -10.65 8.51 -5.75
CA ASP A 138 -10.26 9.40 -6.86
C ASP A 138 -10.98 10.76 -6.82
N ALA A 139 -12.12 10.84 -6.14
CA ALA A 139 -12.83 12.08 -5.91
C ALA A 139 -12.08 13.09 -5.03
N ASN A 140 -11.11 12.62 -4.24
CA ASN A 140 -10.31 13.47 -3.38
C ASN A 140 -9.02 13.91 -4.10
N GLU A 141 -8.55 15.11 -3.79
CA GLU A 141 -7.29 15.60 -4.33
C GLU A 141 -6.09 14.81 -3.78
N GLY A 142 -5.19 14.38 -4.66
CA GLY A 142 -4.00 13.63 -4.27
C GLY A 142 -4.27 12.15 -3.93
N GLU A 143 -5.41 11.62 -4.31
CA GLU A 143 -5.80 10.22 -4.12
C GLU A 143 -6.16 9.56 -5.45
N PHE A 144 -6.17 8.24 -5.48
CA PHE A 144 -6.70 7.38 -6.52
C PHE A 144 -7.63 6.35 -5.86
N ASP A 145 -8.50 5.72 -6.63
CA ASP A 145 -9.39 4.68 -6.09
C ASP A 145 -8.57 3.51 -5.56
N GLY A 146 -8.67 3.30 -4.24
CA GLY A 146 -8.04 2.19 -3.53
C GLY A 146 -8.79 0.88 -3.72
N PHE A 147 -8.23 -0.20 -3.18
CA PHE A 147 -8.85 -1.53 -3.29
C PHE A 147 -10.25 -1.56 -2.70
N THR A 148 -10.52 -0.94 -1.55
CA THR A 148 -11.86 -0.95 -0.95
C THR A 148 -12.91 -0.29 -1.84
N ALA A 149 -12.57 0.80 -2.52
CA ALA A 149 -13.47 1.45 -3.46
C ALA A 149 -13.73 0.58 -4.70
N LEU A 150 -12.70 -0.07 -5.24
CA LEU A 150 -12.82 -0.98 -6.39
C LEU A 150 -13.62 -2.23 -6.04
N LEU A 151 -13.41 -2.80 -4.84
CA LEU A 151 -14.12 -3.99 -4.37
C LEU A 151 -15.60 -3.69 -4.14
N ALA A 152 -15.92 -2.56 -3.52
CA ALA A 152 -17.31 -2.14 -3.31
C ALA A 152 -18.05 -1.83 -4.62
N ALA A 153 -17.33 -1.44 -5.69
CA ALA A 153 -17.92 -1.14 -7.00
C ALA A 153 -18.12 -2.39 -7.89
N ASP A 154 -17.42 -3.50 -7.60
CA ASP A 154 -17.45 -4.71 -8.42
C ASP A 154 -18.44 -5.74 -7.86
N ALA A 155 -19.61 -5.85 -8.49
CA ALA A 155 -20.66 -6.78 -8.08
C ALA A 155 -20.28 -8.28 -8.15
N SER A 156 -19.11 -8.62 -8.72
CA SER A 156 -18.61 -10.00 -8.75
C SER A 156 -17.86 -10.39 -7.49
N VAL A 157 -17.50 -9.44 -6.64
CA VAL A 157 -16.80 -9.68 -5.37
C VAL A 157 -17.75 -10.35 -4.38
N VAL A 158 -17.23 -11.24 -3.56
CA VAL A 158 -18.00 -11.89 -2.51
C VAL A 158 -18.05 -10.98 -1.28
N ASP A 159 -19.19 -10.30 -1.10
CA ASP A 159 -19.38 -9.40 0.03
C ASP A 159 -19.80 -10.13 1.29
N VAL A 160 -19.13 -9.85 2.40
CA VAL A 160 -19.46 -10.35 3.74
C VAL A 160 -19.79 -9.17 4.64
N VAL A 161 -21.05 -9.10 5.04
CA VAL A 161 -21.48 -8.05 5.98
C VAL A 161 -21.03 -8.39 7.38
N GLY A 162 -20.29 -7.49 7.98
CA GLY A 162 -19.70 -7.65 9.28
C GLY A 162 -20.28 -6.78 10.38
N THR A 163 -19.60 -6.80 11.50
CA THR A 163 -19.88 -5.95 12.66
C THR A 163 -18.58 -5.32 13.14
N THR A 164 -18.70 -4.27 13.97
CA THR A 164 -17.52 -3.65 14.58
C THR A 164 -16.68 -4.70 15.30
N ILE A 165 -15.42 -4.82 14.91
CA ILE A 165 -14.52 -5.85 15.40
C ILE A 165 -13.95 -5.48 16.77
N THR A 166 -14.02 -6.45 17.69
CA THR A 166 -13.49 -6.38 19.06
C THR A 166 -12.73 -7.66 19.36
N ALA A 167 -11.97 -7.69 20.45
CA ALA A 167 -11.30 -8.92 20.87
C ALA A 167 -12.25 -10.08 21.24
N ALA A 168 -13.55 -9.80 21.45
CA ALA A 168 -14.54 -10.81 21.77
C ALA A 168 -15.12 -11.51 20.54
N ASN A 169 -15.26 -10.81 19.41
CA ASN A 169 -15.91 -11.33 18.21
C ASN A 169 -14.97 -11.56 17.02
N VAL A 170 -13.71 -11.15 17.12
CA VAL A 170 -12.76 -11.18 15.99
C VAL A 170 -12.59 -12.58 15.40
N ILE A 171 -12.65 -13.62 16.20
CA ILE A 171 -12.53 -15.02 15.75
C ILE A 171 -13.74 -15.41 14.89
N ASP A 172 -14.95 -15.05 15.34
CA ASP A 172 -16.18 -15.34 14.61
C ASP A 172 -16.23 -14.54 13.28
N GLU A 173 -15.78 -13.29 13.29
CA GLU A 173 -15.76 -12.45 12.09
C GLU A 173 -14.69 -12.90 11.09
N LEU A 174 -13.51 -13.33 11.56
CA LEU A 174 -12.50 -13.98 10.70
C LEU A 174 -13.03 -15.29 10.13
N GLY A 175 -13.77 -16.06 10.91
CA GLY A 175 -14.43 -17.30 10.46
C GLY A 175 -15.38 -17.05 9.29
N LYS A 176 -16.21 -15.99 9.33
CA LYS A 176 -17.09 -15.62 8.22
C LYS A 176 -16.32 -15.31 6.94
N VAL A 177 -15.17 -14.64 7.05
CA VAL A 177 -14.32 -14.35 5.88
C VAL A 177 -13.75 -15.62 5.29
N VAL A 178 -13.24 -16.54 6.12
CA VAL A 178 -12.68 -17.82 5.66
C VAL A 178 -13.74 -18.71 5.04
N ASP A 179 -14.92 -18.79 5.64
CA ASP A 179 -16.05 -19.57 5.15
C ASP A 179 -16.56 -19.07 3.76
N ALA A 180 -16.37 -17.77 3.50
CA ALA A 180 -16.75 -17.16 2.24
C ALA A 180 -15.69 -17.36 1.12
N ILE A 181 -14.49 -17.83 1.44
CA ILE A 181 -13.44 -18.06 0.45
C ILE A 181 -13.87 -19.20 -0.49
N PRO A 182 -13.83 -18.97 -1.81
CA PRO A 182 -14.10 -20.03 -2.77
C PRO A 182 -13.21 -21.27 -2.56
N ALA A 183 -13.81 -22.46 -2.56
CA ALA A 183 -13.10 -23.73 -2.27
C ALA A 183 -11.88 -23.96 -3.20
N ALA A 184 -11.88 -23.40 -4.41
CA ALA A 184 -10.78 -23.50 -5.34
C ALA A 184 -9.53 -22.71 -4.92
N LEU A 185 -9.69 -21.74 -4.02
CA LEU A 185 -8.62 -20.87 -3.54
C LEU A 185 -8.05 -21.30 -2.19
N TYR A 186 -8.86 -21.98 -1.40
CA TYR A 186 -8.45 -22.43 -0.09
C TYR A 186 -7.25 -23.37 -0.16
N GLY A 187 -6.23 -23.07 0.61
CA GLY A 187 -4.97 -23.84 0.63
C GLY A 187 -3.92 -23.42 -0.41
N LYS A 188 -4.17 -22.38 -1.18
CA LYS A 188 -3.12 -21.81 -2.06
C LYS A 188 -2.13 -20.98 -1.22
N GLU A 189 -0.84 -21.07 -1.58
CA GLU A 189 0.25 -20.42 -0.84
C GLU A 189 0.22 -18.89 -0.90
N ASP A 190 -0.35 -18.32 -1.97
CA ASP A 190 -0.45 -16.88 -2.22
C ASP A 190 -1.78 -16.27 -1.76
N LEU A 191 -2.59 -17.02 -1.02
CA LEU A 191 -3.81 -16.54 -0.40
C LEU A 191 -3.51 -15.88 0.94
N TYR A 192 -3.97 -14.63 1.09
CA TYR A 192 -3.83 -13.84 2.31
C TYR A 192 -5.17 -13.26 2.73
N ILE A 193 -5.35 -13.10 4.02
CA ILE A 193 -6.37 -12.23 4.60
C ILE A 193 -5.68 -10.91 4.96
N TYR A 194 -5.94 -9.89 4.18
CA TYR A 194 -5.49 -8.53 4.47
C TYR A 194 -6.39 -7.94 5.54
N CYS A 195 -5.82 -7.41 6.58
CA CYS A 195 -6.55 -6.84 7.70
C CYS A 195 -5.88 -5.58 8.23
N SER A 196 -6.66 -4.74 8.92
CA SER A 196 -6.13 -3.57 9.59
C SER A 196 -5.30 -3.94 10.82
N GLN A 197 -4.45 -3.01 11.27
CA GLN A 197 -3.72 -3.19 12.54
C GLN A 197 -4.64 -3.38 13.74
N HIS A 198 -5.86 -2.80 13.70
CA HIS A 198 -6.86 -2.96 14.75
C HIS A 198 -7.30 -4.41 14.88
N ILE A 199 -7.61 -5.06 13.76
CA ILE A 199 -8.06 -6.44 13.69
C ILE A 199 -6.95 -7.38 14.15
N ALA A 200 -5.72 -7.18 13.66
CA ALA A 200 -4.56 -7.97 14.08
C ALA A 200 -4.33 -7.91 15.60
N ARG A 201 -4.43 -6.70 16.18
CA ARG A 201 -4.33 -6.53 17.64
C ARG A 201 -5.48 -7.18 18.39
N ALA A 202 -6.71 -7.09 17.88
CA ALA A 202 -7.87 -7.73 18.45
C ALA A 202 -7.72 -9.25 18.44
N TYR A 203 -7.22 -9.81 17.33
CA TYR A 203 -6.95 -11.24 17.19
C TYR A 203 -5.87 -11.74 18.17
N VAL A 204 -4.75 -11.02 18.26
CA VAL A 204 -3.70 -11.37 19.25
C VAL A 204 -4.23 -11.33 20.68
N ARG A 205 -5.08 -10.35 21.02
CA ARG A 205 -5.73 -10.30 22.36
C ARG A 205 -6.70 -11.45 22.57
N ALA A 206 -7.46 -11.83 21.55
CA ALA A 206 -8.37 -12.96 21.62
C ALA A 206 -7.60 -14.28 21.85
N LEU A 207 -6.49 -14.49 21.13
CA LEU A 207 -5.61 -15.64 21.31
C LEU A 207 -4.91 -15.65 22.68
N GLY A 208 -4.49 -14.47 23.15
CA GLY A 208 -3.79 -14.33 24.43
C GLY A 208 -4.66 -14.50 25.66
N GLY A 209 -5.98 -14.64 25.51
CA GLY A 209 -6.90 -14.83 26.63
C GLY A 209 -6.90 -13.68 27.64
N PHE A 210 -6.66 -12.45 27.21
CA PHE A 210 -6.71 -11.25 28.05
C PHE A 210 -8.13 -10.90 28.55
N GLY A 211 -9.09 -11.79 28.37
CA GLY A 211 -10.45 -11.67 28.93
C GLY A 211 -10.50 -12.02 30.41
N ALA A 212 -11.58 -11.62 31.07
CA ALA A 212 -11.80 -11.75 32.52
C ALA A 212 -11.68 -13.19 33.09
N ASN A 213 -11.61 -14.20 32.27
CA ASN A 213 -11.49 -15.59 32.72
C ASN A 213 -10.06 -16.10 32.83
N GLY A 214 -9.04 -15.28 32.56
CA GLY A 214 -7.65 -15.59 32.89
C GLY A 214 -7.09 -16.92 32.35
N LEU A 215 -7.91 -17.62 31.64
CA LEU A 215 -7.59 -18.90 31.03
C LEU A 215 -7.06 -18.66 29.61
N GLY A 216 -6.06 -17.85 29.57
CA GLY A 216 -5.14 -18.04 28.49
C GLY A 216 -4.84 -19.52 28.48
N GLY A 217 -5.58 -20.30 27.72
CA GLY A 217 -5.53 -21.72 27.53
C GLY A 217 -5.01 -22.46 28.74
N SER A 218 -5.87 -23.15 29.34
CA SER A 218 -5.56 -24.29 30.26
C SER A 218 -4.10 -24.72 30.19
N GLY A 219 -3.29 -24.40 31.14
CA GLY A 219 -1.99 -25.02 31.39
C GLY A 219 -0.90 -24.93 30.31
N VAL A 220 -1.25 -24.70 29.06
CA VAL A 220 -0.33 -24.45 27.94
C VAL A 220 -0.15 -22.97 27.72
N ALA A 221 -0.86 -22.19 28.44
CA ALA A 221 -1.02 -20.76 28.28
C ALA A 221 0.09 -19.90 28.84
N SER A 222 1.05 -20.44 29.51
CA SER A 222 2.30 -19.70 29.74
C SER A 222 2.99 -19.31 28.41
N ASN A 223 2.58 -19.95 27.31
CA ASN A 223 3.09 -19.63 25.97
C ASN A 223 2.19 -18.68 25.20
N GLY A 224 0.95 -18.41 25.63
CA GLY A 224 0.00 -17.62 24.87
C GLY A 224 0.40 -16.17 24.66
N THR A 225 1.15 -15.58 25.57
CA THR A 225 1.69 -14.21 25.42
C THR A 225 3.10 -14.17 24.84
N THR A 226 3.80 -15.29 24.89
CA THR A 226 5.19 -15.37 24.41
C THR A 226 5.30 -15.82 22.97
N TRP A 227 4.28 -16.39 22.36
CA TRP A 227 4.39 -16.84 20.99
C TRP A 227 4.02 -15.81 19.93
N TYR A 228 3.43 -14.69 20.26
CA TYR A 228 3.40 -13.58 19.35
C TYR A 228 4.69 -12.77 19.50
N ASN A 229 5.73 -13.25 18.91
CA ASN A 229 7.04 -12.58 18.90
C ASN A 229 7.35 -12.01 17.51
N GLY A 230 6.34 -11.38 16.87
CA GLY A 230 6.49 -10.79 15.55
C GLY A 230 6.49 -11.81 14.41
N GLY A 231 6.04 -13.05 14.66
CA GLY A 231 5.87 -14.05 13.60
C GLY A 231 4.63 -13.82 12.75
N ASP A 232 4.56 -14.50 11.61
CA ASP A 232 3.41 -14.43 10.71
C ASP A 232 2.14 -14.90 11.42
N LEU A 233 1.13 -14.04 11.45
CA LEU A 233 -0.19 -14.41 11.94
C LEU A 233 -0.88 -15.28 10.89
N ALA A 234 -1.58 -16.32 11.35
CA ALA A 234 -2.42 -17.15 10.51
C ALA A 234 -3.72 -17.46 11.21
N PHE A 235 -4.80 -17.57 10.46
CA PHE A 235 -6.09 -17.99 10.93
C PHE A 235 -6.63 -19.08 9.99
N ASP A 236 -6.99 -20.21 10.56
CA ASP A 236 -7.54 -21.38 9.85
C ASP A 236 -6.74 -21.78 8.60
N GLY A 237 -5.40 -21.76 8.72
CA GLY A 237 -4.47 -22.11 7.65
C GLY A 237 -4.20 -21.00 6.62
N VAL A 238 -4.89 -19.87 6.69
CA VAL A 238 -4.67 -18.70 5.82
C VAL A 238 -3.82 -17.65 6.54
N LYS A 239 -2.80 -17.12 5.87
CA LYS A 239 -1.93 -16.10 6.44
C LYS A 239 -2.65 -14.75 6.54
N LEU A 240 -2.50 -14.07 7.68
CA LEU A 240 -2.95 -12.70 7.86
C LEU A 240 -1.86 -11.74 7.44
N PHE A 241 -2.21 -10.83 6.55
CA PHE A 241 -1.34 -9.72 6.15
C PHE A 241 -1.86 -8.42 6.77
N VAL A 242 -1.03 -7.78 7.59
CA VAL A 242 -1.41 -6.54 8.27
C VAL A 242 -1.09 -5.36 7.36
N ALA A 243 -2.12 -4.70 6.85
CA ALA A 243 -2.01 -3.51 6.01
C ALA A 243 -2.31 -2.25 6.83
N SER A 244 -1.32 -1.36 6.95
CA SER A 244 -1.44 -0.14 7.77
C SER A 244 -2.46 0.85 7.21
N GLY A 245 -2.65 0.87 5.89
CA GLY A 245 -3.57 1.78 5.20
C GLY A 245 -5.01 1.31 5.14
N MET A 246 -5.32 0.10 5.60
CA MET A 246 -6.66 -0.47 5.53
C MET A 246 -7.61 0.15 6.58
N PRO A 247 -8.89 0.42 6.24
CA PRO A 247 -9.90 0.88 7.19
C PRO A 247 -10.03 -0.06 8.39
N THR A 248 -10.43 0.50 9.53
CA THR A 248 -10.30 -0.15 10.84
C THR A 248 -11.00 -1.51 10.97
N ASN A 249 -12.17 -1.67 10.34
CA ASN A 249 -12.98 -2.88 10.44
C ASN A 249 -13.01 -3.73 9.16
N ASP A 250 -12.33 -3.29 8.10
CA ASP A 250 -12.37 -3.97 6.81
C ASP A 250 -11.35 -5.11 6.76
N MET A 251 -11.73 -6.17 6.06
CA MET A 251 -10.85 -7.29 5.71
C MET A 251 -11.04 -7.66 4.25
N VAL A 252 -9.96 -8.10 3.61
CA VAL A 252 -10.00 -8.59 2.24
C VAL A 252 -9.28 -9.93 2.19
N ALA A 253 -9.97 -10.99 1.76
CA ALA A 253 -9.30 -12.25 1.46
C ALA A 253 -9.10 -12.36 -0.05
N ALA A 254 -7.85 -12.41 -0.48
CA ALA A 254 -7.47 -12.45 -1.89
C ALA A 254 -6.12 -13.12 -2.10
N GLN A 255 -5.91 -13.65 -3.30
CA GLN A 255 -4.57 -14.03 -3.73
C GLN A 255 -3.75 -12.80 -4.04
N LYS A 256 -2.48 -12.80 -3.64
CA LYS A 256 -1.51 -11.75 -3.97
C LYS A 256 -1.44 -11.49 -5.48
N SER A 257 -1.52 -12.54 -6.28
CA SER A 257 -1.48 -12.48 -7.74
C SER A 257 -2.72 -11.82 -8.37
N ASN A 258 -3.78 -11.60 -7.59
CA ASN A 258 -5.04 -11.00 -8.03
C ASN A 258 -5.16 -9.50 -7.69
N LEU A 259 -4.24 -8.97 -6.92
CA LEU A 259 -4.15 -7.56 -6.54
C LEU A 259 -2.97 -6.90 -7.25
N PHE A 260 -3.22 -5.87 -8.03
CA PHE A 260 -2.21 -5.20 -8.85
C PHE A 260 -2.00 -3.75 -8.42
N PHE A 261 -0.73 -3.38 -8.30
CA PHE A 261 -0.31 -2.00 -8.12
C PHE A 261 0.51 -1.56 -9.33
N GLY A 262 0.07 -0.52 -10.01
CA GLY A 262 0.76 0.05 -11.16
C GLY A 262 1.53 1.31 -10.82
N THR A 263 2.76 1.37 -11.27
CA THR A 263 3.63 2.55 -11.13
C THR A 263 4.48 2.76 -12.36
N GLY A 264 4.76 4.02 -12.69
CA GLY A 264 5.73 4.38 -13.73
C GLY A 264 7.16 4.56 -13.22
N LEU A 265 7.39 4.41 -11.91
CA LEU A 265 8.63 4.76 -11.22
C LEU A 265 9.89 4.03 -11.68
N LEU A 266 9.77 2.80 -12.15
CA LEU A 266 10.94 1.98 -12.46
C LEU A 266 11.56 2.30 -13.82
N SER A 267 10.90 3.08 -14.66
CA SER A 267 11.40 3.37 -16.01
C SER A 267 11.47 4.83 -16.40
N ASP A 268 10.78 5.71 -15.71
CA ASP A 268 10.71 7.11 -16.09
C ASP A 268 11.24 8.03 -15.00
N HIS A 269 11.86 9.09 -15.47
CA HIS A 269 12.47 10.20 -14.77
C HIS A 269 11.48 10.95 -13.89
N GLN A 270 11.08 10.32 -12.80
CA GLN A 270 10.29 11.00 -11.78
C GLN A 270 11.26 11.83 -10.96
N GLU A 271 11.19 13.10 -11.14
CA GLU A 271 12.13 14.04 -10.56
C GLU A 271 11.72 14.35 -9.12
N VAL A 272 12.62 14.06 -8.19
CA VAL A 272 12.63 14.75 -6.89
C VAL A 272 13.63 15.88 -7.04
N LYS A 273 13.15 17.12 -6.97
CA LYS A 273 13.98 18.31 -7.06
C LYS A 273 13.86 19.10 -5.77
N LEU A 274 15.02 19.46 -5.24
CA LEU A 274 15.14 20.47 -4.21
C LEU A 274 15.66 21.74 -4.91
N LEU A 275 14.84 22.80 -4.96
CA LEU A 275 15.18 24.06 -5.59
C LEU A 275 15.37 25.12 -4.50
N ASP A 276 16.55 25.71 -4.47
CA ASP A 276 16.79 26.93 -3.72
C ASP A 276 16.30 28.12 -4.57
N MET A 277 15.38 28.89 -4.02
CA MET A 277 14.80 30.02 -4.74
C MET A 277 15.65 31.28 -4.63
N ALA A 278 16.69 31.30 -3.81
CA ALA A 278 17.55 32.46 -3.62
C ALA A 278 18.16 32.96 -4.93
N ASP A 279 18.58 32.05 -5.80
CA ASP A 279 19.17 32.36 -7.11
C ASP A 279 18.15 32.75 -8.18
N LEU A 280 16.86 32.41 -7.97
CA LEU A 280 15.82 32.63 -8.98
C LEU A 280 15.01 33.90 -8.72
N ASP A 281 14.58 34.13 -7.49
CA ASP A 281 13.72 35.25 -7.09
C ASP A 281 14.25 36.05 -5.89
N GLY A 282 15.41 35.67 -5.34
CA GLY A 282 16.02 36.31 -4.18
C GLY A 282 15.31 35.99 -2.85
N SER A 283 14.36 35.06 -2.84
CA SER A 283 13.66 34.62 -1.63
C SER A 283 14.50 33.61 -0.84
N GLN A 284 14.24 33.51 0.47
CA GLN A 284 14.86 32.50 1.34
C GLN A 284 14.05 31.18 1.33
N ASN A 285 13.32 30.92 0.26
CA ASN A 285 12.48 29.76 0.16
C ASN A 285 13.21 28.60 -0.53
N VAL A 286 12.93 27.40 -0.05
CA VAL A 286 13.35 26.13 -0.66
C VAL A 286 12.11 25.37 -1.10
N ARG A 287 12.08 24.92 -2.34
CA ARG A 287 10.97 24.13 -2.91
C ARG A 287 11.38 22.69 -3.13
N VAL A 288 10.57 21.78 -2.59
CA VAL A 288 10.68 20.35 -2.88
C VAL A 288 9.58 20.00 -3.87
N ILE A 289 9.96 19.46 -5.01
CA ILE A 289 9.05 19.04 -6.06
C ILE A 289 9.27 17.54 -6.30
N MET A 290 8.20 16.76 -6.19
CA MET A 290 8.21 15.33 -6.48
C MET A 290 7.00 14.98 -7.34
N ARG A 291 7.19 14.14 -8.34
CA ARG A 291 6.12 13.62 -9.19
C ARG A 291 6.26 12.11 -9.31
N PHE A 292 5.13 11.42 -9.25
CA PHE A 292 5.08 9.97 -9.41
C PHE A 292 3.70 9.55 -9.90
N THR A 293 3.61 8.33 -10.40
CA THR A 293 2.34 7.73 -10.81
C THR A 293 2.06 6.52 -9.95
N ALA A 294 0.81 6.38 -9.51
CA ALA A 294 0.35 5.26 -8.72
C ALA A 294 -1.12 4.94 -9.01
N GLY A 295 -1.46 3.68 -8.94
CA GLY A 295 -2.84 3.22 -9.10
C GLY A 295 -2.95 1.74 -8.78
N VAL A 296 -4.14 1.29 -8.43
CA VAL A 296 -4.42 -0.12 -8.13
C VAL A 296 -5.51 -0.67 -9.03
N GLN A 297 -5.53 -1.98 -9.20
CA GLN A 297 -6.59 -2.70 -9.90
C GLN A 297 -6.68 -4.13 -9.38
N ILE A 298 -7.89 -4.67 -9.40
CA ILE A 298 -8.18 -6.07 -9.09
C ILE A 298 -8.31 -6.88 -10.38
N GLY A 299 -7.92 -8.14 -10.36
CA GLY A 299 -8.09 -9.05 -11.49
C GLY A 299 -9.50 -9.64 -11.53
N ILE A 300 -9.69 -10.79 -10.90
CA ILE A 300 -10.95 -11.54 -10.88
C ILE A 300 -11.68 -11.24 -9.57
N GLY A 301 -12.80 -10.51 -9.63
CA GLY A 301 -13.57 -10.14 -8.44
C GLY A 301 -14.18 -11.35 -7.73
N ALA A 302 -14.65 -12.36 -8.46
CA ALA A 302 -15.25 -13.58 -7.89
C ALA A 302 -14.29 -14.39 -6.99
N ASP A 303 -12.98 -14.15 -7.11
CA ASP A 303 -11.94 -14.78 -6.31
C ASP A 303 -11.52 -13.92 -5.11
N ILE A 304 -12.27 -12.88 -4.80
CA ILE A 304 -11.97 -11.96 -3.70
C ILE A 304 -13.16 -11.91 -2.76
N VAL A 305 -12.88 -11.97 -1.47
CA VAL A 305 -13.86 -11.77 -0.40
C VAL A 305 -13.60 -10.40 0.23
N TYR A 306 -14.63 -9.59 0.29
CA TYR A 306 -14.58 -8.28 0.95
C TYR A 306 -15.53 -8.24 2.14
N TYR A 307 -14.99 -7.95 3.30
CA TYR A 307 -15.71 -7.81 4.56
C TYR A 307 -15.74 -6.34 4.97
N THR A 308 -16.92 -5.82 5.21
CA THR A 308 -17.17 -4.42 5.58
C THR A 308 -18.28 -4.27 6.62
#